data_b221f9222cf9741bd8cc31250b0bd5f7
#
_entry.id   b221f9222cf9741bd8cc31250b0bd5f7
#
_cell.length_a   1.000
_cell.length_b   1.000
_cell.length_c   1.000
_cell.angle_alpha   90.00
_cell.angle_beta   90.00
_cell.angle_gamma   90.00
#
_symmetry.space_group_name_H-M   'P 1'
#
loop_
_entity.id
_entity.type
_entity.pdbx_description
1 polymer ?
#
loop_
_entity_poly.entity_id
_entity_poly.type
_entity_poly.pdbx_seq_one_letter_code
_entity_poly.pdbx_strand_id
1 'polypeptide(L)'
;MANPKRGFVLYFDNYPMLIALPPDQRGWLITALIEYAERLGRGEGIPTEELLSHYPPLDPQTRTAFQFMAMGVDRDTQRWLQRRQTALERRQAREGERPSPASQPGSPSLRQEQEERERLRRALELAKRTP
;
A
#
# COMPACT_ATOMS: atom_id res chain seq x y z
N MET A 1 8.41 12.69 -9.93
CA MET A 1 7.90 12.75 -8.54
C MET A 1 6.95 11.60 -8.29
N ALA A 2 7.16 10.93 -7.20
CA ALA A 2 6.26 9.87 -6.81
C ALA A 2 4.95 10.48 -6.29
N ASN A 3 3.82 9.95 -6.74
CA ASN A 3 2.52 10.41 -6.28
C ASN A 3 2.34 10.14 -4.78
N PRO A 4 1.83 11.10 -4.01
CA PRO A 4 1.53 10.86 -2.61
C PRO A 4 0.42 9.82 -2.47
N LYS A 5 0.38 9.19 -1.32
CA LYS A 5 -0.69 8.25 -1.00
C LYS A 5 -2.03 9.00 -0.98
N ARG A 6 -3.02 8.51 -1.72
CA ARG A 6 -4.29 9.19 -1.92
C ARG A 6 -5.36 8.88 -0.90
N GLY A 7 -5.13 7.92 -0.05
CA GLY A 7 -6.13 7.53 0.92
C GLY A 7 -5.64 6.45 1.85
N PHE A 8 -6.52 5.98 2.69
CA PHE A 8 -6.28 4.88 3.60
C PHE A 8 -7.51 3.98 3.67
N VAL A 9 -7.32 2.76 4.16
CA VAL A 9 -8.40 1.80 4.27
C VAL A 9 -8.99 1.83 5.68
N LEU A 10 -10.30 1.97 5.77
CA LEU A 10 -11.04 1.81 7.02
C LEU A 10 -11.74 0.45 6.97
N TYR A 11 -11.33 -0.45 7.84
CA TYR A 11 -11.81 -1.83 7.82
C TYR A 11 -13.17 -1.97 8.51
N PHE A 12 -13.96 -2.89 8.02
CA PHE A 12 -15.27 -3.21 8.64
C PHE A 12 -15.12 -3.68 10.08
N ASP A 13 -13.97 -4.24 10.43
CA ASP A 13 -13.67 -4.65 11.80
C ASP A 13 -13.73 -3.48 12.79
N ASN A 14 -13.55 -2.26 12.31
CA ASN A 14 -13.62 -1.04 13.12
C ASN A 14 -15.04 -0.51 13.26
N TYR A 15 -16.00 -1.04 12.51
CA TYR A 15 -17.37 -0.54 12.50
C TYR A 15 -18.05 -0.64 13.88
N PRO A 16 -17.95 -1.78 14.61
CA PRO A 16 -18.58 -1.83 15.95
C PRO A 16 -18.04 -0.79 16.91
N MET A 17 -16.75 -0.47 16.78
CA MET A 17 -16.10 0.55 17.61
C MET A 17 -16.61 1.94 17.28
N LEU A 18 -16.80 2.23 15.98
CA LEU A 18 -17.33 3.51 15.52
C LEU A 18 -18.77 3.74 15.98
N ILE A 19 -19.64 2.74 15.81
CA ILE A 19 -21.05 2.92 16.16
C ILE A 19 -21.27 2.99 17.67
N ALA A 20 -20.33 2.51 18.47
CA ALA A 20 -20.39 2.64 19.92
C ALA A 20 -20.14 4.08 20.40
N LEU A 21 -19.57 4.93 19.55
CA LEU A 21 -19.27 6.32 19.87
C LEU A 21 -20.43 7.23 19.51
N PRO A 22 -20.63 8.36 20.24
CA PRO A 22 -21.61 9.37 19.82
C PRO A 22 -21.25 9.96 18.46
N PRO A 23 -22.24 10.46 17.68
CA PRO A 23 -21.98 10.98 16.33
C PRO A 23 -20.95 12.10 16.26
N ASP A 24 -20.89 12.99 17.22
CA ASP A 24 -19.90 14.06 17.29
C ASP A 24 -18.48 13.49 17.46
N GLN A 25 -18.35 12.48 18.32
CA GLN A 25 -17.06 11.82 18.53
C GLN A 25 -16.60 11.04 17.29
N ARG A 26 -17.53 10.42 16.56
CA ARG A 26 -17.23 9.77 15.28
C ARG A 26 -16.64 10.77 14.28
N GLY A 27 -17.24 11.95 14.18
CA GLY A 27 -16.77 12.99 13.28
C GLY A 27 -15.36 13.45 13.62
N TRP A 28 -15.11 13.72 14.89
CA TRP A 28 -13.77 14.10 15.35
C TRP A 28 -12.74 12.99 15.14
N LEU A 29 -13.14 11.75 15.41
CA LEU A 29 -12.27 10.58 15.24
C LEU A 29 -11.85 10.43 13.77
N ILE A 30 -12.81 10.48 12.85
CA ILE A 30 -12.52 10.34 11.41
C ILE A 30 -11.63 11.49 10.93
N THR A 31 -11.90 12.71 11.36
CA THR A 31 -11.10 13.88 11.01
C THR A 31 -9.65 13.72 11.46
N ALA A 32 -9.47 13.31 12.71
CA ALA A 32 -8.14 13.06 13.27
C ALA A 32 -7.41 11.94 12.52
N LEU A 33 -8.14 10.88 12.20
CA LEU A 33 -7.57 9.72 11.51
C LEU A 33 -7.12 10.06 10.09
N ILE A 34 -7.91 10.88 9.39
CA ILE A 34 -7.56 11.37 8.05
C ILE A 34 -6.28 12.22 8.11
N GLU A 35 -6.20 13.14 9.08
CA GLU A 35 -5.00 13.96 9.24
C GLU A 35 -3.77 13.10 9.52
N TYR A 36 -3.91 12.15 10.42
CA TYR A 36 -2.82 11.23 10.78
C TYR A 36 -2.35 10.42 9.56
N ALA A 37 -3.29 9.85 8.83
CA ALA A 37 -2.98 9.04 7.64
C ALA A 37 -2.33 9.87 6.53
N GLU A 38 -2.83 11.09 6.32
CA GLU A 38 -2.28 12.01 5.32
C GLU A 38 -0.84 12.40 5.65
N ARG A 39 -0.58 12.79 6.89
CA ARG A 39 0.78 13.12 7.33
C ARG A 39 1.73 11.95 7.17
N LEU A 40 1.29 10.78 7.58
CA LEU A 40 2.10 9.57 7.49
C LEU A 40 2.42 9.22 6.04
N GLY A 41 1.43 9.35 5.16
CA GLY A 41 1.60 9.08 3.73
C GLY A 41 2.54 10.06 3.03
N ARG A 42 2.73 11.26 3.58
CA ARG A 42 3.68 12.25 3.05
C ARG A 42 5.08 12.13 3.67
N GLY A 43 5.29 11.20 4.60
CA GLY A 43 6.54 11.10 5.32
C GLY A 43 6.70 12.12 6.43
N GLU A 44 5.60 12.79 6.82
CA GLU A 44 5.58 13.79 7.89
C GLU A 44 4.81 13.28 9.11
N GLY A 45 4.94 11.98 9.39
CA GLY A 45 4.25 11.36 10.51
C GLY A 45 4.67 11.95 11.85
N ILE A 46 3.68 12.12 12.74
CA ILE A 46 3.89 12.56 14.11
C ILE A 46 3.36 11.47 15.05
N PRO A 47 3.82 11.44 16.30
CA PRO A 47 3.27 10.50 17.28
C PRO A 47 1.77 10.70 17.45
N THR A 48 1.04 9.61 17.69
CA THR A 48 -0.41 9.65 17.87
C THR A 48 -0.81 10.59 19.00
N GLU A 49 -0.04 10.62 20.06
CA GLU A 49 -0.31 11.50 21.22
C GLU A 49 -0.23 12.97 20.82
N GLU A 50 0.75 13.34 20.01
CA GLU A 50 0.90 14.70 19.51
C GLU A 50 -0.29 15.07 18.61
N LEU A 51 -0.70 14.16 17.73
CA LEU A 51 -1.86 14.39 16.87
C LEU A 51 -3.12 14.59 17.71
N LEU A 52 -3.33 13.75 18.71
CA LEU A 52 -4.50 13.85 19.59
C LEU A 52 -4.56 15.17 20.36
N SER A 53 -3.42 15.80 20.61
CA SER A 53 -3.39 17.11 21.25
C SER A 53 -4.02 18.21 20.39
N HIS A 54 -4.10 18.00 19.07
CA HIS A 54 -4.79 18.89 18.15
C HIS A 54 -6.31 18.75 18.19
N TYR A 55 -6.81 17.73 18.86
CA TYR A 55 -8.23 17.41 18.92
C TYR A 55 -8.74 17.31 20.35
N PRO A 56 -8.79 18.45 21.09
CA PRO A 56 -9.23 18.45 22.50
C PRO A 56 -10.62 17.88 22.73
N PRO A 57 -11.59 17.97 21.77
CA PRO A 57 -12.94 17.43 21.98
C PRO A 57 -13.02 15.91 22.07
N LEU A 58 -11.96 15.18 21.70
CA LEU A 58 -11.95 13.72 21.79
C LEU A 58 -11.96 13.26 23.24
N ASP A 59 -12.98 12.44 23.61
CA ASP A 59 -13.05 11.85 24.93
C ASP A 59 -12.09 10.64 25.05
N PRO A 60 -11.86 10.12 26.27
CA PRO A 60 -10.90 9.03 26.46
C PRO A 60 -11.24 7.77 25.66
N GLN A 61 -12.52 7.43 25.53
CA GLN A 61 -12.95 6.26 24.77
C GLN A 61 -12.63 6.44 23.28
N THR A 62 -12.90 7.61 22.74
CA THR A 62 -12.61 7.94 21.34
C THR A 62 -11.11 7.95 21.08
N ARG A 63 -10.32 8.45 22.02
CA ARG A 63 -8.87 8.44 21.92
C ARG A 63 -8.30 7.01 21.86
N THR A 64 -8.87 6.12 22.67
CA THR A 64 -8.50 4.71 22.64
C THR A 64 -8.83 4.09 21.28
N ALA A 65 -10.03 4.36 20.76
CA ALA A 65 -10.43 3.89 19.43
C ALA A 65 -9.50 4.42 18.34
N PHE A 66 -9.11 5.70 18.42
CA PHE A 66 -8.14 6.30 17.51
C PHE A 66 -6.80 5.56 17.54
N GLN A 67 -6.26 5.30 18.72
CA GLN A 67 -4.98 4.60 18.86
C GLN A 67 -5.04 3.23 18.19
N PHE A 68 -6.13 2.52 18.38
CA PHE A 68 -6.32 1.20 17.79
C PHE A 68 -6.36 1.28 16.24
N MET A 69 -7.14 2.22 15.71
CA MET A 69 -7.27 2.40 14.26
C MET A 69 -5.98 2.91 13.63
N ALA A 70 -5.24 3.77 14.34
CA ALA A 70 -3.96 4.30 13.88
C ALA A 70 -2.91 3.20 13.69
N MET A 71 -2.96 2.16 14.49
CA MET A 71 -2.06 1.00 14.31
C MET A 71 -2.25 0.36 12.93
N GLY A 72 -3.50 0.22 12.50
CA GLY A 72 -3.82 -0.30 11.17
C GLY A 72 -3.34 0.62 10.06
N VAL A 73 -3.52 1.92 10.24
CA VAL A 73 -3.04 2.95 9.29
C VAL A 73 -1.52 2.88 9.17
N ASP A 74 -0.81 2.78 10.29
CA ASP A 74 0.65 2.65 10.31
C ASP A 74 1.10 1.43 9.52
N ARG A 75 0.52 0.29 9.82
CA ARG A 75 0.86 -0.98 9.16
C ARG A 75 0.66 -0.90 7.65
N ASP A 76 -0.49 -0.40 7.22
CA ASP A 76 -0.83 -0.31 5.80
C ASP A 76 0.05 0.72 5.09
N THR A 77 0.36 1.83 5.74
CA THR A 77 1.24 2.85 5.18
C THR A 77 2.66 2.34 5.05
N GLN A 78 3.17 1.60 6.04
CA GLN A 78 4.50 0.99 5.95
C GLN A 78 4.59 0.00 4.80
N ARG A 79 3.56 -0.83 4.59
CA ARG A 79 3.49 -1.74 3.45
C ARG A 79 3.48 -1.00 2.12
N TRP A 80 2.73 0.09 2.03
CA TRP A 80 2.68 0.92 0.83
C TRP A 80 4.04 1.54 0.52
N LEU A 81 4.71 2.08 1.55
CA LEU A 81 6.05 2.66 1.41
C LEU A 81 7.08 1.61 0.98
N GLN A 82 7.02 0.42 1.55
CA GLN A 82 7.90 -0.69 1.17
C GLN A 82 7.70 -1.11 -0.28
N ARG A 83 6.45 -1.26 -0.72
CA ARG A 83 6.15 -1.59 -2.11
C ARG A 83 6.65 -0.54 -3.07
N ARG A 84 6.51 0.72 -2.70
CA ARG A 84 6.99 1.85 -3.48
C ARG A 84 8.51 1.85 -3.59
N GLN A 85 9.19 1.61 -2.47
CA GLN A 85 10.65 1.51 -2.44
C GLN A 85 11.15 0.36 -3.31
N THR A 86 10.52 -0.80 -3.20
CA THR A 86 10.84 -1.97 -4.01
C THR A 86 10.65 -1.68 -5.49
N ALA A 87 9.56 -1.01 -5.85
CA ALA A 87 9.28 -0.64 -7.24
C ALA A 87 10.35 0.32 -7.78
N LEU A 88 10.78 1.30 -6.97
CA LEU A 88 11.84 2.22 -7.34
C LEU A 88 13.18 1.51 -7.52
N GLU A 89 13.51 0.60 -6.62
CA GLU A 89 14.74 -0.20 -6.71
C GLU A 89 14.75 -1.07 -7.96
N ARG A 90 13.64 -1.71 -8.28
CA ARG A 90 13.48 -2.49 -9.51
C ARG A 90 13.65 -1.62 -10.75
N ARG A 91 13.09 -0.43 -10.73
CA ARG A 91 13.20 0.53 -11.81
C ARG A 91 14.65 0.96 -12.02
N GLN A 92 15.34 1.30 -10.94
CA GLN A 92 16.75 1.67 -10.97
C GLN A 92 17.64 0.52 -11.43
N ALA A 93 17.35 -0.68 -10.97
CA ALA A 93 18.06 -1.88 -11.40
C ALA A 93 17.88 -2.12 -12.91
N ARG A 94 16.65 -1.95 -13.43
CA ARG A 94 16.38 -2.07 -14.86
C ARG A 94 17.10 -1.00 -15.67
N GLU A 95 17.15 0.23 -15.19
CA GLU A 95 17.84 1.32 -15.85
C GLU A 95 19.36 1.13 -15.82
N GLY A 96 19.88 0.62 -14.69
CA GLY A 96 21.30 0.27 -14.58
C GLY A 96 21.71 -0.92 -15.41
N GLU A 97 20.80 -1.85 -15.67
CA GLU A 97 21.02 -3.02 -16.51
C GLU A 97 20.73 -2.81 -17.98
N ARG A 98 20.25 -1.63 -18.36
CA ARG A 98 20.04 -1.34 -19.77
C ARG A 98 21.37 -1.40 -20.49
N PRO A 99 21.61 -2.45 -21.30
CA PRO A 99 22.83 -2.50 -22.07
C PRO A 99 22.82 -1.38 -23.10
N SER A 100 24.01 -0.95 -23.51
CA SER A 100 24.13 0.04 -24.57
C SER A 100 23.32 -0.41 -25.80
N PRO A 101 22.79 0.54 -26.59
CA PRO A 101 21.97 0.19 -27.77
C PRO A 101 22.65 -0.75 -28.75
N ALA A 102 23.97 -0.82 -28.70
CA ALA A 102 24.75 -1.68 -29.58
C ALA A 102 24.71 -3.16 -29.22
N SER A 103 24.25 -3.54 -28.03
CA SER A 103 24.29 -4.92 -27.55
C SER A 103 22.93 -5.62 -27.58
N GLN A 104 21.94 -5.07 -28.31
CA GLN A 104 20.59 -5.42 -27.97
C GLN A 104 19.63 -5.98 -29.00
N PRO A 105 19.93 -6.26 -30.22
CA PRO A 105 18.94 -6.91 -31.05
C PRO A 105 18.77 -8.35 -30.59
N GLY A 106 17.53 -8.73 -30.30
CA GLY A 106 17.21 -10.09 -29.96
C GLY A 106 17.69 -10.51 -28.59
N SER A 107 17.38 -9.71 -27.58
CA SER A 107 17.73 -10.06 -26.23
C SER A 107 17.31 -11.49 -25.92
N PRO A 108 18.15 -12.28 -25.24
CA PRO A 108 17.84 -13.66 -24.89
C PRO A 108 16.53 -13.82 -24.14
N SER A 109 16.07 -12.75 -23.48
CA SER A 109 14.82 -12.75 -22.73
C SER A 109 13.59 -12.92 -23.62
N LEU A 110 13.56 -12.34 -24.80
CA LEU A 110 12.45 -12.51 -25.74
C LEU A 110 12.38 -13.94 -26.29
N ARG A 111 13.52 -14.55 -26.57
CA ARG A 111 13.58 -15.95 -26.99
C ARG A 111 13.11 -16.87 -25.88
N GLN A 112 13.55 -16.64 -24.65
CA GLN A 112 13.15 -17.41 -23.49
C GLN A 112 11.65 -17.32 -23.25
N GLU A 113 11.07 -16.13 -23.35
CA GLU A 113 9.63 -15.92 -23.20
C GLU A 113 8.83 -16.66 -24.29
N GLN A 114 9.31 -16.63 -25.52
CA GLN A 114 8.68 -17.35 -26.62
C GLN A 114 8.78 -18.85 -26.42
N GLU A 115 9.93 -19.36 -25.99
CA GLU A 115 10.12 -20.78 -25.71
C GLU A 115 9.24 -21.24 -24.56
N GLU A 116 9.10 -20.43 -23.51
CA GLU A 116 8.22 -20.74 -22.37
C GLU A 116 6.76 -20.75 -22.79
N ARG A 117 6.35 -19.82 -23.63
CA ARG A 117 4.99 -19.77 -24.19
C ARG A 117 4.71 -21.00 -25.05
N GLU A 118 5.65 -21.40 -25.87
CA GLU A 118 5.53 -22.60 -26.69
C GLU A 118 5.43 -23.86 -25.84
N ARG A 119 6.25 -23.96 -24.78
CA ARG A 119 6.20 -25.08 -23.82
C ARG A 119 4.85 -25.14 -23.13
N LEU A 120 4.34 -24.02 -22.68
CA LEU A 120 3.02 -23.94 -22.05
C LEU A 120 1.92 -24.34 -23.01
N ARG A 121 2.01 -23.89 -24.27
CA ARG A 121 1.03 -24.23 -25.30
C ARG A 121 1.04 -25.72 -25.58
N ARG A 122 2.22 -26.34 -25.70
CA ARG A 122 2.37 -27.78 -25.91
C ARG A 122 1.85 -28.58 -24.71
N ALA A 123 2.13 -28.12 -23.51
CA ALA A 123 1.65 -28.77 -22.29
C ALA A 123 0.11 -28.73 -22.22
N LEU A 124 -0.48 -27.59 -22.60
CA LEU A 124 -1.94 -27.44 -22.65
C LEU A 124 -2.57 -28.32 -23.71
N GLU A 125 -1.96 -28.45 -24.89
CA GLU A 125 -2.44 -29.35 -25.94
C GLU A 125 -2.35 -30.81 -25.53
N LEU A 126 -1.27 -31.20 -24.86
CA LEU A 126 -1.12 -32.55 -24.32
C LEU A 126 -2.16 -32.85 -23.24
N ALA A 127 -2.45 -31.88 -22.38
CA ALA A 127 -3.50 -32.01 -21.36
C ALA A 127 -4.89 -32.15 -21.96
N LYS A 128 -5.13 -31.52 -23.11
CA LYS A 128 -6.40 -31.66 -23.84
C LYS A 128 -6.55 -33.00 -24.56
N ARG A 129 -5.43 -33.66 -24.89
CA ARG A 129 -5.43 -34.95 -25.60
C ARG A 129 -5.55 -36.15 -24.68
N THR A 130 -5.25 -36.00 -23.40
CA THR A 130 -5.46 -37.06 -22.42
C THR A 130 -6.90 -37.09 -21.96
N PRO A 131 -7.62 -38.22 -22.12
CA PRO A 131 -9.00 -38.34 -21.65
C PRO A 131 -9.09 -38.30 -20.13
#